data_825bc82c35f7a4c4806bc7e4d56c2236
#
_entry.id   825bc82c35f7a4c4806bc7e4d56c2236
#
_cell.length_a   1.000
_cell.length_b   1.000
_cell.length_c   1.000
_cell.angle_alpha   90.00
_cell.angle_beta   90.00
_cell.angle_gamma   90.00
#
_symmetry.space_group_name_H-M   'P 1'
#
loop_
_entity.id
_entity.type
_entity.pdbx_description
1 polymer ?
#
loop_
_entity_poly.entity_id
_entity_poly.type
_entity_poly.pdbx_seq_one_letter_code
_entity_poly.pdbx_strand_id
1 'polypeptide(L)' 'MEEKERKVIHKIEKHFGIISNNETSVEKELNLVRWRGNSATYDLRSWKENRDGTKTPFKGIVLSRDEMRALKELLQKMEL' A
#
# COMPACT_ATOMS: atom_id res chain seq x y z
N MET A 1 -9.89 6.34 -26.56
CA MET A 1 -9.93 6.41 -26.06
C MET A 1 -9.86 6.62 -24.93
N GLU A 2 -9.89 6.94 -24.45
CA GLU A 2 -9.88 7.30 -23.45
C GLU A 2 -10.09 6.61 -22.29
N GLU A 3 -10.41 5.57 -22.17
CA GLU A 3 -10.59 4.91 -21.05
C GLU A 3 -9.48 4.79 -20.19
N LYS A 4 -8.36 5.08 -20.61
CA LYS A 4 -7.24 5.05 -19.79
C LYS A 4 -7.32 5.98 -18.68
N GLU A 5 -8.02 7.03 -18.83
CA GLU A 5 -8.09 7.98 -17.81
C GLU A 5 -8.84 7.52 -16.64
N ARG A 6 -9.55 6.42 -16.76
CA ARG A 6 -10.31 5.98 -15.65
C ARG A 6 -9.54 5.11 -14.72
N LYS A 7 -8.33 4.79 -15.01
CA LYS A 7 -7.54 3.98 -14.12
C LYS A 7 -7.25 4.70 -12.84
N VAL A 8 -7.17 3.95 -11.78
CA VAL A 8 -6.73 4.52 -10.53
C VAL A 8 -5.29 4.92 -10.69
N ILE A 9 -4.97 6.15 -10.40
CA ILE A 9 -3.64 6.67 -10.54
C ILE A 9 -3.01 6.71 -9.17
N HIS A 10 -1.92 5.99 -9.01
CA HIS A 10 -1.20 5.97 -7.77
C HIS A 10 0.29 6.00 -8.05
N LYS A 11 1.04 6.44 -7.07
CA LYS A 11 2.48 6.41 -7.16
C LYS A 11 3.03 5.97 -5.83
N ILE A 12 3.79 4.91 -5.82
CA ILE A 12 4.42 4.45 -4.60
C ILE A 12 5.67 5.29 -4.40
N GLU A 13 5.62 6.17 -3.40
CA GLU A 13 6.72 7.07 -3.12
C GLU A 13 7.83 6.33 -2.38
N LYS A 14 7.47 5.40 -1.53
CA LYS A 14 8.45 4.65 -0.78
C LYS A 14 7.87 3.31 -0.40
N HIS A 15 8.65 2.27 -0.59
CA HIS A 15 8.24 0.92 -0.24
C HIS A 15 8.94 0.55 1.06
N PHE A 16 8.15 0.28 2.10
CA PHE A 16 8.74 -0.08 3.38
C PHE A 16 8.97 -1.58 3.51
N GLY A 17 8.06 -2.38 3.00
CA GLY A 17 8.26 -3.81 3.06
C GLY A 17 7.01 -4.60 2.78
N ILE A 18 7.20 -5.90 2.69
CA ILE A 18 6.13 -6.84 2.45
C ILE A 18 5.85 -7.57 3.74
N ILE A 19 4.58 -7.66 4.10
CA ILE A 19 4.19 -8.32 5.33
C ILE A 19 3.83 -9.78 5.10
N SER A 20 3.13 -10.05 3.99
CA SER A 20 2.75 -11.41 3.69
C SER A 20 3.94 -12.19 3.17
N ASN A 21 4.01 -13.44 3.58
CA ASN A 21 5.06 -14.28 3.07
C ASN A 21 4.40 -15.49 2.44
N ASN A 22 3.69 -15.27 1.37
CA ASN A 22 3.03 -16.38 0.73
C ASN A 22 3.56 -16.51 -0.68
N GLU A 23 3.12 -17.55 -1.36
CA GLU A 23 3.68 -17.86 -2.66
C GLU A 23 2.80 -17.44 -3.80
N THR A 24 1.81 -16.62 -3.51
CA THR A 24 0.96 -16.13 -4.58
C THR A 24 1.52 -14.82 -5.09
N SER A 25 0.93 -14.31 -6.15
CA SER A 25 1.34 -13.03 -6.69
C SER A 25 0.68 -11.87 -5.94
N VAL A 26 -0.07 -12.18 -4.88
CA VAL A 26 -0.74 -11.15 -4.08
C VAL A 26 -0.04 -11.07 -2.74
N GLU A 27 0.46 -9.89 -2.41
CA GLU A 27 1.18 -9.71 -1.16
C GLU A 27 0.70 -8.46 -0.46
N LYS A 28 0.73 -8.48 0.86
CA LYS A 28 0.44 -7.28 1.63
C LYS A 28 1.70 -6.48 1.81
N GLU A 29 1.60 -5.20 1.53
CA GLU A 29 2.76 -4.32 1.59
C GLU A 29 2.45 -3.07 2.37
N LEU A 30 3.46 -2.55 3.01
CA LEU A 30 3.38 -1.24 3.65
C LEU A 30 4.19 -0.28 2.81
N ASN A 31 3.55 0.76 2.34
CA ASN A 31 4.15 1.73 1.44
C ASN A 31 3.72 3.13 1.83
N LEU A 32 4.43 4.10 1.29
CA LEU A 32 3.98 5.47 1.31
C LEU A 32 3.47 5.73 -0.10
N VAL A 33 2.20 6.04 -0.25
CA VAL A 33 1.56 6.09 -1.56
C VAL A 33 0.87 7.43 -1.74
N ARG A 34 1.03 7.98 -2.94
CA ARG A 34 0.32 9.18 -3.33
C ARG A 34 -0.80 8.75 -4.27
N TRP A 35 -2.04 9.00 -3.86
CA TRP A 35 -3.20 8.63 -4.67
C TRP A 35 -3.72 9.84 -5.39
N ARG A 36 -3.79 9.74 -6.72
CA ARG A 36 -4.44 10.78 -7.53
C ARG A 36 -3.89 12.17 -7.28
N GLY A 37 -2.60 12.27 -7.04
CA GLY A 37 -2.01 13.57 -6.84
C GLY A 37 -2.19 14.16 -5.46
N ASN A 38 -2.84 13.46 -4.55
CA ASN A 38 -2.98 13.95 -3.19
C ASN A 38 -1.66 13.78 -2.44
N SER A 39 -1.61 14.29 -1.23
CA SER A 39 -0.44 14.11 -0.41
C SER A 39 -0.21 12.64 -0.16
N ALA A 40 1.04 12.26 -0.03
CA ALA A 40 1.37 10.87 0.22
C ALA A 40 0.90 10.45 1.60
N THR A 41 0.36 9.25 1.70
CA THR A 41 -0.12 8.69 2.95
C THR A 41 0.45 7.31 3.12
N TYR A 42 0.46 6.81 4.34
CA TYR A 42 0.86 5.44 4.60
C TYR A 42 -0.25 4.52 4.15
N ASP A 43 0.13 3.38 3.57
CA ASP A 43 -0.83 2.52 2.92
C ASP A 43 -0.47 1.08 3.22
N LEU A 44 -1.42 0.35 3.76
CA LEU A 44 -1.23 -1.05 4.07
C LEU A 44 -2.31 -1.81 3.32
N ARG A 45 -1.92 -2.50 2.27
CA ARG A 45 -2.89 -3.20 1.45
C ARG A 45 -2.28 -4.34 0.70
N SER A 46 -3.16 -5.14 0.11
CA SER A 46 -2.74 -6.21 -0.78
C SER A 46 -2.52 -5.65 -2.17
N TRP A 47 -1.47 -6.13 -2.82
CA TRP A 47 -1.15 -5.77 -4.19
C TRP A 47 -0.96 -7.03 -4.99
N LYS A 48 -1.43 -7.01 -6.22
CA LYS A 48 -1.20 -8.12 -7.11
C LYS A 48 -0.18 -7.70 -8.15
N GLU A 49 0.84 -8.51 -8.34
CA GLU A 49 1.83 -8.22 -9.35
C GLU A 49 1.36 -8.83 -10.66
N ASN A 50 1.34 -8.04 -11.71
CA ASN A 50 0.91 -8.48 -13.03
C ASN A 50 2.10 -8.97 -13.83
N ARG A 51 1.80 -9.63 -14.94
CA ARG A 51 2.86 -10.18 -15.75
C ARG A 51 3.79 -9.12 -16.30
N ASP A 52 3.26 -7.93 -16.56
CA ASP A 52 4.09 -6.88 -17.15
C ASP A 52 4.85 -6.10 -16.10
N GLY A 53 4.85 -6.55 -14.86
CA GLY A 53 5.60 -5.87 -13.82
C GLY A 53 4.84 -4.79 -13.10
N THR A 54 3.65 -4.44 -13.54
CA THR A 54 2.87 -3.45 -12.83
C THR A 54 2.15 -4.12 -11.68
N LYS A 55 1.60 -3.31 -10.78
CA LYS A 55 0.89 -3.82 -9.63
C LYS A 55 -0.51 -3.26 -9.57
N THR A 56 -1.44 -4.10 -9.18
CA THR A 56 -2.83 -3.73 -9.03
C THR A 56 -3.18 -3.69 -7.55
N PRO A 57 -3.67 -2.56 -7.04
CA PRO A 57 -4.04 -2.47 -5.62
C PRO A 57 -5.35 -3.16 -5.36
N PHE A 58 -5.41 -3.86 -4.23
CA PHE A 58 -6.62 -4.50 -3.77
C PHE A 58 -7.04 -3.81 -2.49
N LYS A 59 -7.69 -4.52 -1.60
CA LYS A 59 -8.20 -3.96 -0.38
C LYS A 59 -7.08 -3.57 0.57
N GLY A 60 -7.31 -2.52 1.30
CA GLY A 60 -6.35 -2.06 2.27
C GLY A 60 -6.84 -0.84 3.02
N ILE A 61 -5.96 -0.26 3.81
CA ILE A 61 -6.29 0.92 4.58
C ILE A 61 -5.22 1.97 4.35
N VAL A 62 -5.65 3.21 4.49
CA VAL A 62 -4.77 4.35 4.37
C VAL A 62 -4.67 4.95 5.76
N LEU A 63 -3.47 5.28 6.17
CA LEU A 63 -3.22 5.82 7.50
C LEU A 63 -2.50 7.13 7.40
N SER A 64 -2.92 8.08 8.24
CA SER A 64 -2.20 9.34 8.35
C SER A 64 -0.93 9.09 9.15
N ARG A 65 -0.08 10.11 9.19
CA ARG A 65 1.14 9.99 9.98
C ARG A 65 0.84 9.78 11.45
N ASP A 66 -0.16 10.51 11.97
CA ASP A 66 -0.52 10.34 13.36
C ASP A 66 -1.07 8.95 13.64
N GLU A 67 -1.85 8.42 12.70
CA GLU A 67 -2.37 7.08 12.86
C GLU A 67 -1.23 6.05 12.80
N MET A 68 -0.25 6.28 11.95
CA MET A 68 0.89 5.38 11.91
C MET A 68 1.68 5.41 13.21
N ARG A 69 1.81 6.59 13.82
CA ARG A 69 2.50 6.66 15.09
C ARG A 69 1.75 5.90 16.17
N ALA A 70 0.43 6.04 16.19
CA ALA A 70 -0.38 5.32 17.15
C ALA A 70 -0.24 3.82 16.96
N LEU A 71 -0.26 3.38 15.69
CA LEU A 71 -0.09 1.98 15.41
C LEU A 71 1.27 1.49 15.87
N LYS A 72 2.30 2.28 15.62
CA LYS A 72 3.64 1.90 16.04
C LYS A 72 3.71 1.70 17.55
N GLU A 73 3.08 2.60 18.31
CA GLU A 73 3.09 2.46 19.74
C GLU A 73 2.33 1.23 20.20
N LEU A 74 1.21 0.94 19.55
CA LEU A 74 0.47 -0.25 19.91
C LEU A 74 1.27 -1.51 19.63
N LEU A 75 1.93 -1.55 18.48
CA LEU A 75 2.73 -2.71 18.14
C LEU A 75 3.88 -2.92 19.11
N GLN A 76 4.46 -1.84 19.61
CA GLN A 76 5.56 -1.96 20.55
C GLN A 76 5.12 -2.53 21.88
N LYS A 77 3.84 -2.40 22.22
CA LYS A 77 3.33 -2.94 23.47
C LYS A 77 2.87 -4.37 23.34
N MET A 78 2.77 -4.88 22.13
CA MET A 78 2.26 -6.23 21.91
C MET A 78 3.38 -7.24 22.03
N GLU A 79 3.00 -8.42 22.49
CA GLU A 79 3.91 -9.55 22.49
C GLU A 79 3.48 -10.47 21.39
N LEU A 80 4.26 -10.58 20.38
CA LEU A 80 3.93 -11.37 19.21
C LEU A 80 4.70 -12.67 19.15
#